data_e495747b72c0eeb4280de659609b2ea3
#
_entry.id   e495747b72c0eeb4280de659609b2ea3
#
_cell.length_a   1.000
_cell.length_b   1.000
_cell.length_c   1.000
_cell.angle_alpha   90.00
_cell.angle_beta   90.00
_cell.angle_gamma   90.00
#
_symmetry.space_group_name_H-M   'P 1'
#
loop_
_entity.id
_entity.type
_entity.pdbx_description
1 polymer ?
#
loop_
_entity_poly.entity_id
_entity_poly.type
_entity_poly.pdbx_seq_one_letter_code
_entity_poly.pdbx_strand_id
1 'polypeptide(L)'
;LRSLVGSEMCIRDSVMIGTSIKTDKTKRGREHIMRESGILMPVSSLPGPYGIGCFGKAALEFVDFLAEAGQTIWQILPLSPTGYGDSPYQSCSAFAGNPYFIDLDALKAEGLLTAAQLKAEEWGENPLEVDYGTLYTSRYKVLRTAYQAWREQCAGQHGCAFYYPDDYYAFTLANEAWLEDYALYMALKTEHQMKSWTDWPREYRTRDAGALARFRAAHEEEIGFWKFLQYKFGAQWKAVKDYANAKGVKILGDIPIYVSADSVDAWVGGPLFELDGEGLSLIHIS
;
A
#
# COMPACT_ATOMS: atom_id res chain seq x y z
N LEU A 1 8.43 -20.61 7.03
CA LEU A 1 9.40 -19.79 6.23
C LEU A 1 9.19 -19.93 4.72
N ARG A 2 8.62 -21.04 4.21
CA ARG A 2 8.33 -21.21 2.75
C ARG A 2 7.02 -20.55 2.31
N SER A 3 6.07 -20.28 3.17
CA SER A 3 4.79 -19.65 2.82
C SER A 3 4.82 -18.12 2.85
N LEU A 4 5.79 -17.50 3.52
CA LEU A 4 6.01 -16.04 3.49
C LEU A 4 6.76 -15.56 2.24
N VAL A 5 7.27 -16.47 1.42
CA VAL A 5 8.03 -16.17 0.19
C VAL A 5 7.12 -16.06 -1.05
N GLY A 6 5.80 -16.18 -0.87
CA GLY A 6 4.84 -16.30 -1.98
C GLY A 6 4.38 -15.00 -2.65
N SER A 7 4.71 -13.82 -2.16
CA SER A 7 4.46 -12.60 -2.93
C SER A 7 5.71 -12.19 -3.70
N GLU A 8 6.00 -12.92 -4.74
CA GLU A 8 7.08 -12.57 -5.69
C GLU A 8 6.95 -11.13 -6.23
N MET A 9 5.79 -10.49 -6.08
CA MET A 9 5.54 -9.15 -6.58
C MET A 9 6.16 -8.02 -5.73
N CYS A 10 6.27 -8.17 -4.40
CA CYS A 10 6.94 -7.14 -3.59
C CYS A 10 8.44 -7.38 -3.45
N ILE A 11 8.87 -8.65 -3.41
CA ILE A 11 10.29 -8.99 -3.21
C ILE A 11 11.03 -9.08 -4.55
N ARG A 12 10.41 -9.60 -5.60
CA ARG A 12 11.06 -9.77 -6.91
C ARG A 12 11.26 -8.46 -7.65
N ASP A 13 10.38 -7.49 -7.45
CA ASP A 13 10.47 -6.19 -8.12
C ASP A 13 11.15 -5.10 -7.27
N SER A 14 11.25 -5.29 -5.96
CA SER A 14 11.93 -4.36 -5.05
C SER A 14 13.31 -4.84 -4.61
N VAL A 15 13.60 -6.13 -4.71
CA VAL A 15 14.91 -6.72 -4.42
C VAL A 15 15.41 -7.46 -5.65
N MET A 16 15.64 -6.73 -6.72
CA MET A 16 16.73 -7.07 -7.60
C MET A 16 18.01 -6.44 -7.02
N ILE A 17 18.41 -6.87 -5.82
CA ILE A 17 19.83 -7.09 -5.58
C ILE A 17 20.17 -8.39 -6.33
N GLY A 18 19.83 -8.46 -7.57
CA GLY A 18 20.51 -9.26 -8.53
C GLY A 18 21.79 -8.50 -8.81
N THR A 19 22.86 -8.85 -8.14
CA THR A 19 24.18 -8.75 -8.72
C THR A 19 24.13 -9.50 -10.05
N SER A 20 23.55 -8.87 -11.06
CA SER A 20 23.88 -9.20 -12.44
C SER A 20 25.31 -8.70 -12.63
N ILE A 21 26.24 -9.45 -12.07
CA ILE A 21 27.65 -9.39 -12.45
C ILE A 21 27.65 -9.88 -13.89
N LYS A 22 27.47 -8.98 -14.85
CA LYS A 22 27.90 -9.21 -16.21
C LYS A 22 29.43 -9.23 -16.15
N THR A 23 29.97 -10.41 -15.88
CA THR A 23 31.40 -10.64 -16.05
C THR A 23 31.68 -10.60 -17.54
N ASP A 24 32.12 -9.47 -18.03
CA ASP A 24 32.79 -9.41 -19.30
C ASP A 24 34.18 -10.09 -19.15
N LYS A 25 34.27 -11.34 -19.56
CA LYS A 25 35.47 -12.14 -19.53
C LYS A 25 36.40 -11.72 -20.67
N THR A 26 36.88 -10.49 -20.68
CA THR A 26 37.99 -10.11 -21.53
C THR A 26 39.08 -9.43 -20.73
N LYS A 27 40.14 -10.21 -20.46
CA LYS A 27 41.49 -9.83 -20.01
C LYS A 27 41.64 -9.28 -18.59
N ARG A 28 42.08 -10.22 -17.70
CA ARG A 28 42.77 -9.97 -16.42
C ARG A 28 42.00 -9.25 -15.30
N GLY A 29 41.26 -9.99 -14.56
CA GLY A 29 41.43 -10.09 -13.11
C GLY A 29 41.18 -8.86 -12.22
N ARG A 30 40.31 -7.91 -12.58
CA ARG A 30 39.65 -7.00 -11.64
C ARG A 30 38.21 -6.88 -12.04
N GLU A 31 37.30 -7.44 -11.25
CA GLU A 31 35.89 -7.11 -11.32
C GLU A 31 35.79 -5.58 -11.10
N HIS A 32 35.42 -4.85 -12.14
CA HIS A 32 35.03 -3.47 -11.99
C HIS A 32 33.67 -3.45 -11.27
N ILE A 33 33.69 -3.33 -9.95
CA ILE A 33 32.51 -3.01 -9.18
C ILE A 33 32.11 -1.59 -9.60
N MET A 34 31.10 -1.48 -10.45
CA MET A 34 30.49 -0.20 -10.78
C MET A 34 29.87 0.36 -9.49
N ARG A 35 30.37 1.49 -9.04
CA ARG A 35 29.77 2.21 -7.90
C ARG A 35 28.52 2.90 -8.40
N GLU A 36 27.42 2.67 -7.74
CA GLU A 36 26.14 3.37 -7.97
C GLU A 36 25.93 4.39 -6.83
N SER A 37 25.25 5.48 -7.13
CA SER A 37 24.85 6.47 -6.15
C SER A 37 23.36 6.74 -6.25
N GLY A 38 22.74 7.14 -5.13
CA GLY A 38 21.33 7.42 -5.08
C GLY A 38 20.96 8.37 -3.95
N ILE A 39 19.69 8.72 -3.91
CA ILE A 39 19.12 9.61 -2.90
C ILE A 39 18.02 8.88 -2.16
N LEU A 40 18.03 8.96 -0.83
CA LEU A 40 16.91 8.55 0.00
C LEU A 40 15.90 9.71 0.04
N MET A 41 14.70 9.45 -0.46
CA MET A 41 13.57 10.38 -0.42
C MET A 41 12.28 9.59 -0.17
N PRO A 42 11.68 9.69 1.03
CA PRO A 42 10.38 9.08 1.27
C PRO A 42 9.33 9.64 0.32
N VAL A 43 8.42 8.79 -0.16
CA VAL A 43 7.31 9.25 -1.01
C VAL A 43 6.47 10.29 -0.28
N SER A 44 6.24 10.12 1.03
CA SER A 44 5.52 11.07 1.88
C SER A 44 6.13 12.48 1.92
N SER A 45 7.45 12.60 1.67
CA SER A 45 8.19 13.87 1.71
C SER A 45 8.23 14.61 0.37
N LEU A 46 7.68 14.01 -0.68
CA LEU A 46 7.53 14.70 -1.96
C LEU A 46 6.48 15.83 -1.84
N PRO A 47 6.67 16.96 -2.52
CA PRO A 47 5.70 18.04 -2.48
C PRO A 47 4.37 17.59 -3.13
N GLY A 48 3.26 18.06 -2.57
CA GLY A 48 1.94 17.74 -3.10
C GLY A 48 0.85 18.68 -2.59
N PRO A 49 -0.22 18.88 -3.37
CA PRO A 49 -1.29 19.81 -2.99
C PRO A 49 -2.25 19.24 -1.94
N TYR A 50 -2.11 17.97 -1.56
CA TYR A 50 -3.08 17.23 -0.73
C TYR A 50 -2.45 16.73 0.58
N GLY A 51 -1.59 17.53 1.18
CA GLY A 51 -1.05 17.36 2.54
C GLY A 51 0.01 16.29 2.71
N ILE A 52 0.32 15.49 1.68
CA ILE A 52 1.36 14.46 1.71
C ILE A 52 1.83 14.16 0.28
N GLY A 53 3.09 13.75 0.14
CA GLY A 53 3.60 13.25 -1.12
C GLY A 53 2.90 11.96 -1.58
N CYS A 54 2.74 11.80 -2.91
CA CYS A 54 2.03 10.68 -3.51
C CYS A 54 2.67 10.26 -4.84
N PHE A 55 2.10 9.25 -5.50
CA PHE A 55 2.56 8.72 -6.79
C PHE A 55 2.18 9.60 -7.99
N GLY A 56 2.06 10.91 -7.77
CA GLY A 56 1.67 11.89 -8.76
C GLY A 56 2.86 12.56 -9.45
N LYS A 57 2.59 13.74 -9.99
CA LYS A 57 3.54 14.53 -10.78
C LYS A 57 4.90 14.72 -10.09
N ALA A 58 4.91 15.04 -8.79
CA ALA A 58 6.15 15.26 -8.04
C ALA A 58 7.05 14.02 -7.96
N ALA A 59 6.47 12.82 -7.94
CA ALA A 59 7.25 11.58 -7.98
C ALA A 59 7.96 11.41 -9.34
N LEU A 60 7.29 11.72 -10.43
CA LEU A 60 7.87 11.65 -11.78
C LEU A 60 8.94 12.73 -11.97
N GLU A 61 8.69 13.96 -11.54
CA GLU A 61 9.65 15.05 -11.56
C GLU A 61 10.91 14.75 -10.72
N PHE A 62 10.73 14.07 -9.59
CA PHE A 62 11.86 13.62 -8.78
C PHE A 62 12.70 12.55 -9.48
N VAL A 63 12.06 11.62 -10.20
CA VAL A 63 12.76 10.65 -11.06
C VAL A 63 13.54 11.36 -12.17
N ASP A 64 12.96 12.36 -12.83
CA ASP A 64 13.67 13.16 -13.85
C ASP A 64 14.88 13.88 -13.26
N PHE A 65 14.70 14.50 -12.09
CA PHE A 65 15.81 15.13 -11.36
C PHE A 65 16.95 14.15 -11.05
N LEU A 66 16.62 12.93 -10.58
CA LEU A 66 17.62 11.90 -10.31
C LEU A 66 18.40 11.52 -11.57
N ALA A 67 17.70 11.28 -12.67
CA ALA A 67 18.30 10.93 -13.95
C ALA A 67 19.21 12.04 -14.48
N GLU A 68 18.77 13.30 -14.44
CA GLU A 68 19.56 14.48 -14.84
C GLU A 68 20.78 14.71 -13.95
N ALA A 69 20.66 14.43 -12.63
CA ALA A 69 21.75 14.50 -11.68
C ALA A 69 22.71 13.29 -11.73
N GLY A 70 22.48 12.34 -12.64
CA GLY A 70 23.31 11.14 -12.80
C GLY A 70 23.17 10.15 -11.64
N GLN A 71 22.08 10.24 -10.85
CA GLN A 71 21.77 9.28 -9.80
C GLN A 71 21.05 8.08 -10.39
N THR A 72 21.39 6.88 -9.93
CA THR A 72 20.83 5.63 -10.47
C THR A 72 19.91 4.92 -9.49
N ILE A 73 19.81 5.41 -8.26
CA ILE A 73 18.99 4.79 -7.21
C ILE A 73 18.12 5.84 -6.52
N TRP A 74 16.82 5.55 -6.43
CA TRP A 74 15.90 6.20 -5.51
C TRP A 74 15.62 5.25 -4.35
N GLN A 75 16.14 5.56 -3.15
CA GLN A 75 15.80 4.82 -1.95
C GLN A 75 14.55 5.43 -1.31
N ILE A 76 13.58 4.57 -1.00
CA ILE A 76 12.32 4.94 -0.36
C ILE A 76 12.21 4.29 1.02
N LEU A 77 11.31 4.81 1.85
CA LEU A 77 10.86 4.15 3.08
C LEU A 77 9.74 3.14 2.76
N PRO A 78 9.37 2.27 3.73
CA PRO A 78 8.27 1.33 3.53
C PRO A 78 7.00 2.02 3.04
N LEU A 79 6.33 1.40 2.07
CA LEU A 79 5.10 1.92 1.47
C LEU A 79 3.83 1.38 2.12
N SER A 80 3.96 0.62 3.19
CA SER A 80 2.85 -0.02 3.91
C SER A 80 1.97 1.01 4.64
N PRO A 81 0.68 0.68 4.92
CA PRO A 81 -0.20 1.55 5.68
C PRO A 81 0.39 1.85 7.05
N THR A 82 0.35 3.11 7.48
CA THR A 82 0.78 3.52 8.81
C THR A 82 -0.32 3.26 9.83
N GLY A 83 0.08 2.85 11.04
CA GLY A 83 -0.79 2.74 12.21
C GLY A 83 -0.78 4.01 13.07
N TYR A 84 -1.21 3.86 14.32
CA TYR A 84 -1.12 4.94 15.30
C TYR A 84 0.35 5.35 15.52
N GLY A 85 0.64 6.64 15.41
CA GLY A 85 2.00 7.18 15.50
C GLY A 85 2.70 7.35 14.14
N ASP A 86 2.01 7.06 13.03
CA ASP A 86 2.39 7.39 11.64
C ASP A 86 3.76 6.88 11.17
N SER A 87 4.32 5.91 11.91
CA SER A 87 5.58 5.29 11.54
C SER A 87 5.41 4.32 10.36
N PRO A 88 6.19 4.46 9.28
CA PRO A 88 6.14 3.53 8.15
C PRO A 88 6.62 2.12 8.51
N TYR A 89 7.28 1.96 9.66
CA TYR A 89 7.77 0.66 10.16
C TYR A 89 6.77 -0.05 11.06
N GLN A 90 5.68 0.62 11.46
CA GLN A 90 4.62 0.05 12.29
C GLN A 90 3.34 -0.03 11.47
N SER A 91 3.26 -1.04 10.62
CA SER A 91 2.16 -1.23 9.68
C SER A 91 1.14 -2.26 10.16
N CYS A 92 -0.11 -2.04 9.75
CA CYS A 92 -1.17 -3.04 9.93
C CYS A 92 -1.14 -4.16 8.88
N SER A 93 -0.24 -4.10 7.90
CA SER A 93 -0.02 -5.14 6.88
C SER A 93 1.37 -5.05 6.29
N ALA A 94 2.02 -6.20 6.10
CA ALA A 94 3.30 -6.31 5.39
C ALA A 94 3.15 -6.23 3.87
N PHE A 95 1.95 -6.44 3.33
CA PHE A 95 1.70 -6.55 1.89
C PHE A 95 0.94 -5.35 1.31
N ALA A 96 0.05 -4.76 2.09
CA ALA A 96 -0.79 -3.68 1.62
C ALA A 96 0.00 -2.37 1.44
N GLY A 97 -0.40 -1.60 0.44
CA GLY A 97 0.12 -0.25 0.22
C GLY A 97 -0.67 0.81 0.98
N ASN A 98 0.00 1.90 1.36
CA ASN A 98 -0.59 3.01 2.10
C ASN A 98 -1.50 3.85 1.17
N PRO A 99 -2.80 3.93 1.43
CA PRO A 99 -3.73 4.72 0.62
C PRO A 99 -3.39 6.22 0.55
N TYR A 100 -2.58 6.71 1.47
CA TYR A 100 -2.12 8.11 1.43
C TYR A 100 -1.26 8.42 0.20
N PHE A 101 -0.62 7.43 -0.40
CA PHE A 101 0.22 7.63 -1.59
C PHE A 101 -0.55 7.58 -2.91
N ILE A 102 -1.85 7.28 -2.90
CA ILE A 102 -2.70 7.34 -4.09
C ILE A 102 -2.78 8.80 -4.57
N ASP A 103 -2.43 9.08 -5.81
CA ASP A 103 -2.56 10.41 -6.40
C ASP A 103 -4.03 10.73 -6.70
N LEU A 104 -4.53 11.80 -6.07
CA LEU A 104 -5.92 12.25 -6.24
C LEU A 104 -6.14 12.97 -7.57
N ASP A 105 -5.09 13.57 -8.15
CA ASP A 105 -5.21 14.17 -9.49
C ASP A 105 -5.36 13.10 -10.57
N ALA A 106 -4.73 11.94 -10.41
CA ALA A 106 -4.97 10.79 -11.28
C ALA A 106 -6.41 10.29 -11.18
N LEU A 107 -6.96 10.16 -9.95
CA LEU A 107 -8.37 9.80 -9.77
C LEU A 107 -9.34 10.85 -10.37
N LYS A 108 -8.98 12.12 -10.31
CA LYS A 108 -9.72 13.20 -10.98
C LYS A 108 -9.66 13.06 -12.50
N ALA A 109 -8.50 12.73 -13.05
CA ALA A 109 -8.35 12.50 -14.48
C ALA A 109 -9.15 11.29 -14.99
N GLU A 110 -9.32 10.26 -14.14
CA GLU A 110 -10.21 9.12 -14.39
C GLU A 110 -11.71 9.45 -14.25
N GLY A 111 -12.06 10.70 -13.88
CA GLY A 111 -13.44 11.12 -13.66
C GLY A 111 -14.08 10.62 -12.36
N LEU A 112 -13.27 10.10 -11.43
CA LEU A 112 -13.73 9.59 -10.13
C LEU A 112 -13.87 10.70 -9.07
N LEU A 113 -13.22 11.84 -9.30
CA LEU A 113 -13.25 13.02 -8.44
C LEU A 113 -13.39 14.29 -9.26
N THR A 114 -13.90 15.33 -8.63
CA THR A 114 -13.97 16.69 -9.21
C THR A 114 -13.03 17.64 -8.48
N ALA A 115 -12.59 18.68 -9.15
CA ALA A 115 -11.78 19.74 -8.53
C ALA A 115 -12.51 20.41 -7.34
N ALA A 116 -13.83 20.52 -7.41
CA ALA A 116 -14.64 21.10 -6.33
C ALA A 116 -14.60 20.22 -5.06
N GLN A 117 -14.69 18.91 -5.21
CA GLN A 117 -14.59 17.98 -4.08
C GLN A 117 -13.21 18.05 -3.39
N LEU A 118 -12.13 18.09 -4.18
CA LEU A 118 -10.77 18.23 -3.65
C LEU A 118 -10.53 19.55 -2.94
N LYS A 119 -11.12 20.64 -3.47
CA LYS A 119 -10.99 21.99 -2.88
C LYS A 119 -11.84 22.17 -1.61
N ALA A 120 -12.86 21.35 -1.42
CA ALA A 120 -13.75 21.44 -0.27
C ALA A 120 -13.15 20.82 1.01
N GLU A 121 -12.03 20.08 0.88
CA GLU A 121 -11.37 19.43 2.01
C GLU A 121 -10.15 20.21 2.48
N GLU A 122 -9.80 20.02 3.74
CA GLU A 122 -8.59 20.55 4.34
C GLU A 122 -7.44 19.55 4.23
N TRP A 123 -6.22 20.04 3.96
CA TRP A 123 -5.05 19.21 3.71
C TRP A 123 -3.87 19.52 4.64
N GLY A 124 -4.11 20.27 5.71
CA GLY A 124 -3.10 20.81 6.62
C GLY A 124 -2.75 22.26 6.33
N GLU A 125 -2.29 22.97 7.32
CA GLU A 125 -1.97 24.41 7.23
C GLU A 125 -0.54 24.66 6.72
N ASN A 126 0.40 23.77 7.08
CA ASN A 126 1.81 23.91 6.73
C ASN A 126 2.20 22.96 5.59
N PRO A 127 2.57 23.47 4.40
CA PRO A 127 2.96 22.61 3.27
C PRO A 127 4.30 21.88 3.48
N LEU A 128 5.04 22.18 4.53
CA LEU A 128 6.31 21.52 4.88
C LEU A 128 6.15 20.41 5.92
N GLU A 129 4.93 20.19 6.41
CA GLU A 129 4.63 19.20 7.44
C GLU A 129 3.42 18.37 7.02
N VAL A 130 3.44 17.09 7.39
CA VAL A 130 2.31 16.20 7.15
C VAL A 130 1.41 16.21 8.40
N ASP A 131 0.22 16.76 8.28
CA ASP A 131 -0.80 16.66 9.32
C ASP A 131 -1.62 15.38 9.14
N TYR A 132 -1.16 14.30 9.78
CA TYR A 132 -1.82 13.00 9.69
C TYR A 132 -3.22 12.98 10.27
N GLY A 133 -3.52 13.82 11.27
CA GLY A 133 -4.86 13.95 11.84
C GLY A 133 -5.88 14.47 10.81
N THR A 134 -5.53 15.54 10.13
CA THR A 134 -6.32 16.11 9.04
C THR A 134 -6.41 15.14 7.86
N LEU A 135 -5.30 14.50 7.47
CA LEU A 135 -5.27 13.52 6.38
C LEU A 135 -6.17 12.32 6.66
N TYR A 136 -6.16 11.80 7.87
CA TYR A 136 -6.99 10.66 8.24
C TYR A 136 -8.48 10.92 7.95
N THR A 137 -8.94 12.13 8.23
CA THR A 137 -10.34 12.52 7.98
C THR A 137 -10.59 12.83 6.51
N SER A 138 -9.83 13.78 5.95
CA SER A 138 -10.09 14.32 4.61
C SER A 138 -9.78 13.31 3.50
N ARG A 139 -8.67 12.58 3.62
CA ARG A 139 -8.22 11.68 2.58
C ARG A 139 -9.14 10.48 2.39
N TYR A 140 -9.51 9.81 3.47
CA TYR A 140 -10.43 8.67 3.37
C TYR A 140 -11.83 9.08 2.91
N LYS A 141 -12.31 10.27 3.29
CA LYS A 141 -13.57 10.81 2.78
C LYS A 141 -13.55 10.98 1.27
N VAL A 142 -12.49 11.57 0.74
CA VAL A 142 -12.31 11.75 -0.71
C VAL A 142 -12.15 10.41 -1.44
N LEU A 143 -11.37 9.49 -0.88
CA LEU A 143 -11.19 8.15 -1.44
C LEU A 143 -12.49 7.34 -1.47
N ARG A 144 -13.36 7.49 -0.47
CA ARG A 144 -14.72 6.90 -0.48
C ARG A 144 -15.59 7.49 -1.59
N THR A 145 -15.52 8.80 -1.79
CA THR A 145 -16.20 9.45 -2.92
C THR A 145 -15.72 8.90 -4.26
N ALA A 146 -14.41 8.73 -4.42
CA ALA A 146 -13.84 8.12 -5.63
C ALA A 146 -14.29 6.67 -5.83
N TYR A 147 -14.35 5.89 -4.75
CA TYR A 147 -14.85 4.51 -4.81
C TYR A 147 -16.32 4.42 -5.24
N GLN A 148 -17.18 5.29 -4.71
CA GLN A 148 -18.59 5.35 -5.10
C GLN A 148 -18.74 5.68 -6.59
N ALA A 149 -18.02 6.72 -7.08
CA ALA A 149 -18.02 7.08 -8.47
C ALA A 149 -17.51 5.94 -9.38
N TRP A 150 -16.47 5.23 -8.95
CA TRP A 150 -15.95 4.06 -9.66
C TRP A 150 -16.97 2.94 -9.75
N ARG A 151 -17.67 2.62 -8.65
CA ARG A 151 -18.77 1.64 -8.65
C ARG A 151 -19.89 2.01 -9.61
N GLU A 152 -20.28 3.28 -9.62
CA GLU A 152 -21.31 3.78 -10.54
C GLU A 152 -20.88 3.65 -12.01
N GLN A 153 -19.60 3.96 -12.32
CA GLN A 153 -19.05 3.73 -13.66
C GLN A 153 -19.08 2.23 -14.03
N CYS A 154 -18.73 1.34 -13.10
CA CYS A 154 -18.75 -0.10 -13.32
C CYS A 154 -20.19 -0.62 -13.53
N ALA A 155 -21.17 -0.13 -12.79
CA ALA A 155 -22.57 -0.51 -12.92
C ALA A 155 -23.20 -0.05 -14.25
N GLY A 156 -22.74 1.09 -14.81
CA GLY A 156 -23.28 1.66 -16.04
C GLY A 156 -22.82 1.00 -17.34
N GLN A 157 -21.74 0.21 -17.33
CA GLN A 157 -21.07 -0.17 -18.57
C GLN A 157 -21.65 -1.38 -19.31
N HIS A 158 -22.37 -2.31 -18.66
CA HIS A 158 -22.80 -3.56 -19.29
C HIS A 158 -24.23 -4.05 -18.97
N GLY A 159 -25.08 -3.20 -18.38
CA GLY A 159 -26.45 -3.59 -18.01
C GLY A 159 -26.52 -4.69 -16.93
N CYS A 160 -25.39 -5.06 -16.36
CA CYS A 160 -25.25 -5.97 -15.23
C CYS A 160 -25.12 -5.18 -13.94
N ALA A 161 -25.65 -5.68 -12.84
CA ALA A 161 -25.63 -4.99 -11.54
C ALA A 161 -24.19 -4.66 -11.07
N PHE A 162 -23.20 -5.47 -11.48
CA PHE A 162 -21.77 -5.26 -11.16
C PHE A 162 -20.90 -5.87 -12.26
N TYR A 163 -20.23 -5.03 -13.02
CA TYR A 163 -19.13 -5.41 -13.90
C TYR A 163 -17.88 -4.64 -13.52
N TYR A 164 -16.92 -5.33 -12.97
CA TYR A 164 -15.62 -4.73 -12.69
C TYR A 164 -14.70 -4.86 -13.91
N PRO A 165 -13.79 -3.91 -14.13
CA PRO A 165 -12.81 -3.98 -15.22
C PRO A 165 -11.92 -5.22 -15.14
N ASP A 166 -11.48 -5.74 -16.30
CA ASP A 166 -10.64 -6.95 -16.37
C ASP A 166 -9.32 -6.81 -15.61
N ASP A 167 -8.74 -5.61 -15.59
CA ASP A 167 -7.52 -5.31 -14.85
C ASP A 167 -7.73 -5.32 -13.31
N TYR A 168 -8.93 -4.96 -12.83
CA TYR A 168 -9.28 -5.14 -11.43
C TYR A 168 -9.39 -6.62 -11.06
N TYR A 169 -10.02 -7.43 -11.91
CA TYR A 169 -10.08 -8.89 -11.69
C TYR A 169 -8.69 -9.51 -11.73
N ALA A 170 -7.85 -9.13 -12.69
CA ALA A 170 -6.47 -9.60 -12.76
C ALA A 170 -5.68 -9.22 -11.51
N PHE A 171 -5.85 -7.97 -11.02
CA PHE A 171 -5.22 -7.52 -9.78
C PHE A 171 -5.70 -8.31 -8.55
N THR A 172 -7.01 -8.49 -8.38
CA THR A 172 -7.54 -9.22 -7.22
C THR A 172 -7.11 -10.67 -7.22
N LEU A 173 -7.11 -11.33 -8.37
CA LEU A 173 -6.66 -12.71 -8.52
C LEU A 173 -5.14 -12.85 -8.22
N ALA A 174 -4.33 -11.94 -8.74
CA ALA A 174 -2.88 -11.97 -8.50
C ALA A 174 -2.49 -11.71 -7.04
N ASN A 175 -3.37 -11.06 -6.27
CA ASN A 175 -3.16 -10.69 -4.87
C ASN A 175 -4.06 -11.43 -3.88
N GLU A 176 -4.79 -12.45 -4.32
CA GLU A 176 -5.78 -13.18 -3.52
C GLU A 176 -5.22 -13.67 -2.17
N ALA A 177 -3.97 -14.10 -2.16
CA ALA A 177 -3.31 -14.68 -0.98
C ALA A 177 -3.26 -13.76 0.26
N TRP A 178 -3.34 -12.44 0.05
CA TRP A 178 -3.29 -11.47 1.15
C TRP A 178 -4.44 -10.44 1.10
N LEU A 179 -4.92 -10.10 -0.10
CA LEU A 179 -5.86 -8.99 -0.30
C LEU A 179 -7.22 -9.26 0.35
N GLU A 180 -7.69 -10.51 0.29
CA GLU A 180 -8.97 -10.90 0.88
C GLU A 180 -8.97 -10.75 2.41
N ASP A 181 -7.91 -11.22 3.07
CA ASP A 181 -7.76 -11.10 4.51
C ASP A 181 -7.50 -9.66 4.94
N TYR A 182 -6.70 -8.91 4.19
CA TYR A 182 -6.48 -7.49 4.45
C TYR A 182 -7.76 -6.67 4.37
N ALA A 183 -8.53 -6.82 3.30
CA ALA A 183 -9.75 -6.06 3.12
C ALA A 183 -10.81 -6.40 4.19
N LEU A 184 -10.92 -7.68 4.56
CA LEU A 184 -11.78 -8.12 5.64
C LEU A 184 -11.31 -7.55 7.00
N TYR A 185 -10.01 -7.60 7.28
CA TYR A 185 -9.42 -7.05 8.51
C TYR A 185 -9.72 -5.56 8.64
N MET A 186 -9.51 -4.79 7.57
CA MET A 186 -9.78 -3.36 7.58
C MET A 186 -11.26 -3.03 7.71
N ALA A 187 -12.15 -3.82 7.11
CA ALA A 187 -13.60 -3.68 7.31
C ALA A 187 -14.00 -3.96 8.76
N LEU A 188 -13.44 -4.99 9.40
CA LEU A 188 -13.61 -5.25 10.81
C LEU A 188 -13.08 -4.12 11.69
N LYS A 189 -11.89 -3.58 11.37
CA LYS A 189 -11.35 -2.40 12.08
C LYS A 189 -12.28 -1.20 11.97
N THR A 190 -12.84 -0.95 10.79
CA THR A 190 -13.80 0.14 10.58
C THR A 190 -15.05 -0.04 11.47
N GLU A 191 -15.64 -1.23 11.48
CA GLU A 191 -16.79 -1.56 12.31
C GLU A 191 -16.51 -1.41 13.82
N HIS A 192 -15.30 -1.81 14.23
CA HIS A 192 -14.86 -1.73 15.62
C HIS A 192 -14.10 -0.44 15.96
N GLN A 193 -14.36 0.67 15.21
CA GLN A 193 -13.78 2.00 15.50
C GLN A 193 -12.26 2.01 15.56
N MET A 194 -11.61 1.28 14.65
CA MET A 194 -10.15 1.15 14.53
C MET A 194 -9.44 0.55 15.75
N LYS A 195 -10.17 -0.09 16.68
CA LYS A 195 -9.58 -0.80 17.82
C LYS A 195 -8.69 -1.94 17.36
N SER A 196 -7.75 -2.34 18.22
CA SER A 196 -6.92 -3.51 17.99
C SER A 196 -7.78 -4.76 17.80
N TRP A 197 -7.36 -5.67 16.91
CA TRP A 197 -8.07 -6.94 16.72
C TRP A 197 -8.12 -7.78 18.00
N THR A 198 -7.22 -7.59 18.92
CA THR A 198 -7.21 -8.25 20.24
C THR A 198 -8.39 -7.82 21.12
N ASP A 199 -8.98 -6.64 20.84
CA ASP A 199 -10.13 -6.11 21.57
C ASP A 199 -11.48 -6.45 20.88
N TRP A 200 -11.46 -7.14 19.75
CA TRP A 200 -12.68 -7.52 19.03
C TRP A 200 -13.44 -8.64 19.77
N PRO A 201 -14.73 -8.85 19.45
CA PRO A 201 -15.46 -10.03 19.90
C PRO A 201 -14.70 -11.31 19.58
N ARG A 202 -14.79 -12.30 20.48
CA ARG A 202 -14.02 -13.53 20.39
C ARG A 202 -14.13 -14.21 19.03
N GLU A 203 -15.33 -14.28 18.46
CA GLU A 203 -15.59 -14.90 17.15
C GLU A 203 -14.76 -14.28 16.01
N TYR A 204 -14.49 -12.98 16.07
CA TYR A 204 -13.61 -12.31 15.09
C TYR A 204 -12.14 -12.45 15.43
N ARG A 205 -11.77 -12.40 16.72
CA ARG A 205 -10.39 -12.64 17.15
C ARG A 205 -9.91 -14.03 16.76
N THR A 206 -10.72 -15.05 17.01
CA THR A 206 -10.39 -16.45 16.73
C THR A 206 -10.70 -16.87 15.30
N ARG A 207 -11.12 -15.94 14.45
CA ARG A 207 -11.44 -16.16 13.05
C ARG A 207 -12.49 -17.26 12.82
N ASP A 208 -13.58 -17.26 13.62
CA ASP A 208 -14.69 -18.20 13.40
C ASP A 208 -15.22 -18.09 11.96
N ALA A 209 -15.19 -19.18 11.23
CA ALA A 209 -15.52 -19.19 9.81
C ALA A 209 -16.96 -18.74 9.53
N GLY A 210 -17.90 -19.12 10.42
CA GLY A 210 -19.31 -18.75 10.28
C GLY A 210 -19.54 -17.27 10.56
N ALA A 211 -18.87 -16.70 11.58
CA ALA A 211 -18.93 -15.28 11.90
C ALA A 211 -18.33 -14.43 10.76
N LEU A 212 -17.16 -14.82 10.27
CA LEU A 212 -16.52 -14.12 9.16
C LEU A 212 -17.33 -14.19 7.87
N ALA A 213 -17.98 -15.32 7.57
CA ALA A 213 -18.86 -15.43 6.39
C ALA A 213 -20.06 -14.50 6.50
N ARG A 214 -20.71 -14.43 7.66
CA ARG A 214 -21.82 -13.49 7.90
C ARG A 214 -21.36 -12.04 7.79
N PHE A 215 -20.20 -11.71 8.36
CA PHE A 215 -19.65 -10.37 8.30
C PHE A 215 -19.34 -9.96 6.84
N ARG A 216 -18.70 -10.83 6.05
CA ARG A 216 -18.42 -10.57 4.62
C ARG A 216 -19.71 -10.25 3.85
N ALA A 217 -20.75 -11.06 4.05
CA ALA A 217 -22.04 -10.85 3.37
C ALA A 217 -22.72 -9.52 3.77
N ALA A 218 -22.56 -9.08 5.01
CA ALA A 218 -23.14 -7.84 5.50
C ALA A 218 -22.34 -6.58 5.14
N HIS A 219 -21.03 -6.72 4.89
CA HIS A 219 -20.10 -5.59 4.72
C HIS A 219 -19.35 -5.65 3.37
N GLU A 220 -19.97 -6.20 2.33
CA GLU A 220 -19.37 -6.35 1.00
C GLU A 220 -18.87 -5.02 0.42
N GLU A 221 -19.61 -3.94 0.65
CA GLU A 221 -19.24 -2.60 0.18
C GLU A 221 -17.96 -2.08 0.85
N GLU A 222 -17.83 -2.25 2.16
CA GLU A 222 -16.64 -1.82 2.91
C GLU A 222 -15.41 -2.65 2.52
N ILE A 223 -15.57 -3.96 2.38
CA ILE A 223 -14.51 -4.83 1.88
C ILE A 223 -14.09 -4.44 0.46
N GLY A 224 -15.07 -4.15 -0.40
CA GLY A 224 -14.82 -3.67 -1.76
C GLY A 224 -14.07 -2.34 -1.80
N PHE A 225 -14.35 -1.43 -0.87
CA PHE A 225 -13.61 -0.17 -0.73
C PHE A 225 -12.12 -0.41 -0.45
N TRP A 226 -11.79 -1.27 0.50
CA TRP A 226 -10.39 -1.57 0.83
C TRP A 226 -9.65 -2.27 -0.31
N LYS A 227 -10.32 -3.15 -1.07
CA LYS A 227 -9.77 -3.75 -2.30
C LYS A 227 -9.51 -2.71 -3.38
N PHE A 228 -10.45 -1.79 -3.60
CA PHE A 228 -10.31 -0.69 -4.55
C PHE A 228 -9.10 0.19 -4.23
N LEU A 229 -8.87 0.52 -2.96
CA LEU A 229 -7.70 1.29 -2.56
C LEU A 229 -6.39 0.59 -2.95
N GLN A 230 -6.30 -0.71 -2.71
CA GLN A 230 -5.12 -1.49 -3.06
C GLN A 230 -4.94 -1.61 -4.57
N TYR A 231 -6.02 -1.74 -5.32
CA TYR A 231 -5.99 -1.73 -6.78
C TYR A 231 -5.44 -0.40 -7.32
N LYS A 232 -5.95 0.74 -6.85
CA LYS A 232 -5.48 2.06 -7.30
C LYS A 232 -4.03 2.32 -6.87
N PHE A 233 -3.68 1.95 -5.64
CA PHE A 233 -2.30 2.02 -5.17
C PHE A 233 -1.37 1.20 -6.08
N GLY A 234 -1.70 -0.05 -6.33
CA GLY A 234 -0.87 -0.96 -7.14
C GLY A 234 -0.66 -0.46 -8.57
N ALA A 235 -1.72 0.04 -9.20
CA ALA A 235 -1.66 0.60 -10.56
C ALA A 235 -0.75 1.83 -10.64
N GLN A 236 -0.91 2.78 -9.70
CA GLN A 236 -0.12 4.02 -9.67
C GLN A 236 1.34 3.75 -9.27
N TRP A 237 1.56 2.89 -8.30
CA TRP A 237 2.91 2.48 -7.93
C TRP A 237 3.66 1.82 -9.08
N LYS A 238 2.98 0.92 -9.80
CA LYS A 238 3.54 0.30 -11.01
C LYS A 238 3.95 1.35 -12.04
N ALA A 239 3.11 2.36 -12.28
CA ALA A 239 3.40 3.42 -13.23
C ALA A 239 4.65 4.23 -12.85
N VAL A 240 4.80 4.62 -11.58
CA VAL A 240 6.00 5.31 -11.08
C VAL A 240 7.25 4.45 -11.22
N LYS A 241 7.16 3.16 -10.87
CA LYS A 241 8.26 2.21 -10.97
C LYS A 241 8.70 1.99 -12.41
N ASP A 242 7.74 1.80 -13.31
CA ASP A 242 8.03 1.63 -14.74
C ASP A 242 8.69 2.89 -15.33
N TYR A 243 8.22 4.07 -14.93
CA TYR A 243 8.81 5.34 -15.33
C TYR A 243 10.24 5.50 -14.84
N ALA A 244 10.49 5.22 -13.56
CA ALA A 244 11.84 5.27 -12.99
C ALA A 244 12.80 4.32 -13.72
N ASN A 245 12.37 3.08 -13.95
CA ASN A 245 13.15 2.08 -14.65
C ASN A 245 13.45 2.50 -16.11
N ALA A 246 12.48 3.10 -16.80
CA ALA A 246 12.66 3.62 -18.16
C ALA A 246 13.70 4.76 -18.24
N LYS A 247 13.85 5.53 -17.15
CA LYS A 247 14.87 6.59 -16.99
C LYS A 247 16.22 6.05 -16.46
N GLY A 248 16.34 4.75 -16.24
CA GLY A 248 17.55 4.13 -15.69
C GLY A 248 17.72 4.29 -14.18
N VAL A 249 16.67 4.73 -13.47
CA VAL A 249 16.64 4.88 -12.02
C VAL A 249 16.04 3.61 -11.42
N LYS A 250 16.79 2.92 -10.56
CA LYS A 250 16.34 1.78 -9.77
C LYS A 250 15.67 2.28 -8.49
N ILE A 251 14.62 1.61 -8.04
CA ILE A 251 14.02 1.90 -6.73
C ILE A 251 14.56 0.89 -5.72
N LEU A 252 15.18 1.41 -4.65
CA LEU A 252 15.58 0.63 -3.50
C LEU A 252 14.50 0.78 -2.42
N GLY A 253 13.73 -0.29 -2.24
CA GLY A 253 12.68 -0.36 -1.22
C GLY A 253 13.26 -0.55 0.18
N ASP A 254 12.37 -0.46 1.15
CA ASP A 254 12.63 -0.77 2.55
C ASP A 254 11.45 -1.59 3.10
N ILE A 255 11.71 -2.48 4.04
CA ILE A 255 10.70 -3.35 4.65
C ILE A 255 10.78 -3.28 6.18
N PRO A 256 9.64 -3.24 6.89
CA PRO A 256 9.62 -3.43 8.34
C PRO A 256 10.16 -4.81 8.71
N ILE A 257 11.13 -4.87 9.64
CA ILE A 257 11.67 -6.14 10.13
C ILE A 257 10.68 -6.83 11.08
N TYR A 258 9.95 -6.04 11.85
CA TYR A 258 8.99 -6.53 12.84
C TYR A 258 7.56 -6.42 12.32
N VAL A 259 6.77 -7.44 12.64
CA VAL A 259 5.32 -7.44 12.41
C VAL A 259 4.64 -6.75 13.59
N SER A 260 3.77 -5.79 13.31
CA SER A 260 2.96 -5.15 14.36
C SER A 260 2.00 -6.18 14.99
N ALA A 261 1.86 -6.15 16.31
CA ALA A 261 0.87 -6.98 17.00
C ALA A 261 -0.56 -6.66 16.52
N ASP A 262 -0.85 -5.38 16.23
CA ASP A 262 -2.12 -4.94 15.64
C ASP A 262 -2.00 -4.90 14.11
N SER A 263 -1.92 -6.07 13.49
CA SER A 263 -1.83 -6.24 12.04
C SER A 263 -2.65 -7.44 11.56
N VAL A 264 -3.00 -7.41 10.29
CA VAL A 264 -3.61 -8.56 9.62
C VAL A 264 -2.66 -9.77 9.63
N ASP A 265 -1.36 -9.53 9.52
CA ASP A 265 -0.35 -10.58 9.52
C ASP A 265 -0.34 -11.36 10.84
N ALA A 266 -0.46 -10.66 11.98
CA ALA A 266 -0.60 -11.29 13.29
C ALA A 266 -1.96 -11.98 13.45
N TRP A 267 -3.04 -11.36 12.97
CA TRP A 267 -4.40 -11.91 13.07
C TRP A 267 -4.60 -13.19 12.24
N VAL A 268 -3.98 -13.24 11.04
CA VAL A 268 -4.06 -14.42 10.15
C VAL A 268 -3.00 -15.45 10.49
N GLY A 269 -1.80 -14.99 10.82
CA GLY A 269 -0.60 -15.80 11.00
C GLY A 269 -0.46 -16.45 12.39
N GLY A 270 -1.55 -16.57 13.16
CA GLY A 270 -1.52 -17.09 14.53
C GLY A 270 -0.55 -18.25 14.79
N PRO A 271 -0.48 -19.30 13.94
CA PRO A 271 0.47 -20.40 14.13
C PRO A 271 1.95 -20.03 13.97
N LEU A 272 2.25 -18.85 13.41
CA LEU A 272 3.63 -18.35 13.23
C LEU A 272 4.10 -17.48 14.40
N PHE A 273 3.19 -17.12 15.30
CA PHE A 273 3.44 -16.26 16.44
C PHE A 273 3.15 -17.02 17.74
N GLU A 274 3.86 -16.68 18.81
CA GLU A 274 3.59 -17.22 20.14
C GLU A 274 2.36 -16.52 20.74
N LEU A 275 1.18 -17.02 20.38
CA LEU A 275 -0.11 -16.54 20.87
C LEU A 275 -0.76 -17.60 21.77
N ASP A 276 -1.54 -17.17 22.76
CA ASP A 276 -2.37 -18.06 23.57
C ASP A 276 -3.64 -18.51 22.82
N GLY A 277 -4.45 -19.35 23.47
CA GLY A 277 -5.72 -19.83 22.90
C GLY A 277 -6.79 -18.74 22.65
N GLU A 278 -6.57 -17.52 23.14
CA GLU A 278 -7.42 -16.33 22.91
C GLU A 278 -6.83 -15.41 21.84
N GLY A 279 -5.68 -15.78 21.24
CA GLY A 279 -5.01 -14.98 20.20
C GLY A 279 -4.16 -13.85 20.77
N LEU A 280 -3.84 -13.87 22.05
CA LEU A 280 -3.00 -12.86 22.70
C LEU A 280 -1.55 -13.33 22.76
N SER A 281 -0.60 -12.40 22.67
CA SER A 281 0.83 -12.73 22.73
C SER A 281 1.21 -13.34 24.07
N LEU A 282 1.95 -14.45 24.03
CA LEU A 282 2.55 -15.09 25.20
C LEU A 282 3.83 -14.38 25.65
N ILE A 283 4.40 -13.53 24.81
CA ILE A 283 5.61 -12.78 25.14
C ILE A 283 5.20 -11.45 25.77
N HIS A 284 5.33 -11.36 27.09
CA HIS A 284 5.33 -10.07 27.76
C HIS A 284 6.65 -9.37 27.48
N ILE A 285 6.64 -8.42 26.60
CA ILE A 285 7.74 -7.46 26.51
C ILE A 285 7.52 -6.51 27.70
N SER A 286 8.25 -6.78 28.78
CA SER A 286 8.35 -5.89 29.93
C SER A 286 9.16 -4.64 29.57
#